data_e4709a2625df027922cf361155e58a3e
#
_entry.id   e4709a2625df027922cf361155e58a3e
#
_cell.length_a   1.000
_cell.length_b   1.000
_cell.length_c   1.000
_cell.angle_alpha   90.00
_cell.angle_beta   90.00
_cell.angle_gamma   90.00
#
_symmetry.space_group_name_H-M   'P 1'
#
loop_
_entity.id
_entity.type
_entity.pdbx_description
1 polymer ?
#
loop_
_entity_poly.entity_id
_entity_poly.type
_entity_poly.pdbx_seq_one_letter_code
_entity_poly.pdbx_strand_id
1 'polypeptide(L)'
;MDCRFFTASAVALMLALGVLAAAANAAHAQTDDRWHVGEGARQDMFVKYMIQDLDTNNGDSFEMTIYFKEQDADGNWVAPTFVQYNGRVYSGTMKLGDNLASLGGGSDIPDSLRPFISAYGRSLQWLEAFTAKSRPLSLSEPSWGRTGSEEIRPLGNEQVTVPASTYDSTIIGWNTDNKIWVVNDFPYPVKAETYADEASGNGTVKYAFSLLEEGAGQPDVPANLETPTPPLRKSSPSGTFSVDLDWEPKSIEPGKEVEFGFIFSNSQNVPIAKVNYNFTVKDAAGNVLEERVNQSTDSSTGFQKFTFDEGGAKTVSIAVNPESGQSGEAVDFDIVVVPEFPVSATMIAALVIGFAIAVAKLRGTSLGNMFGSRKAL
;
A
#
# COMPACT_ATOMS: atom_id res chain seq x y z
N MET A 1 -32.14 51.91 4.55
CA MET A 1 -32.81 50.60 4.36
C MET A 1 -31.77 49.50 4.49
N ASP A 2 -31.92 48.73 5.54
CA ASP A 2 -30.84 48.09 6.29
C ASP A 2 -30.28 46.83 5.65
N CYS A 3 -28.99 46.81 5.41
CA CYS A 3 -28.18 45.69 4.91
C CYS A 3 -27.67 44.76 6.01
N ARG A 4 -28.32 44.75 7.20
CA ARG A 4 -27.85 43.99 8.39
C ARG A 4 -28.56 42.65 8.64
N PHE A 5 -29.58 42.31 7.89
CA PHE A 5 -30.36 41.06 8.11
C PHE A 5 -29.87 39.83 7.33
N PHE A 6 -29.01 40.00 6.32
CA PHE A 6 -28.55 38.87 5.52
C PHE A 6 -27.35 38.09 6.08
N THR A 7 -26.58 38.66 7.01
CA THR A 7 -25.38 38.00 7.53
C THR A 7 -25.68 37.06 8.71
N ALA A 8 -26.77 37.27 9.44
CA ALA A 8 -27.12 36.42 10.58
C ALA A 8 -27.70 35.06 10.14
N SER A 9 -28.42 35.01 9.02
CA SER A 9 -29.02 33.75 8.52
C SER A 9 -28.01 32.79 7.90
N ALA A 10 -26.93 33.28 7.29
CA ALA A 10 -25.88 32.44 6.70
C ALA A 10 -25.02 31.72 7.75
N VAL A 11 -24.74 32.40 8.87
CA VAL A 11 -23.97 31.81 9.97
C VAL A 11 -24.78 30.76 10.72
N ALA A 12 -26.07 30.96 10.89
CA ALA A 12 -26.97 29.96 11.53
C ALA A 12 -27.12 28.70 10.68
N LEU A 13 -27.15 28.85 9.34
CA LEU A 13 -27.25 27.70 8.43
C LEU A 13 -25.95 26.85 8.39
N MET A 14 -24.77 27.48 8.46
CA MET A 14 -23.51 26.76 8.53
C MET A 14 -23.28 26.05 9.87
N LEU A 15 -23.76 26.62 10.96
CA LEU A 15 -23.74 25.94 12.28
C LEU A 15 -24.69 24.76 12.34
N ALA A 16 -25.86 24.82 11.70
CA ALA A 16 -26.81 23.72 11.65
C ALA A 16 -26.32 22.57 10.78
N LEU A 17 -25.63 22.83 9.68
CA LEU A 17 -24.98 21.81 8.84
C LEU A 17 -23.80 21.14 9.53
N GLY A 18 -23.02 21.87 10.34
CA GLY A 18 -21.91 21.31 11.11
C GLY A 18 -22.37 20.38 12.24
N VAL A 19 -23.53 20.66 12.86
CA VAL A 19 -24.10 19.80 13.93
C VAL A 19 -24.75 18.55 13.31
N LEU A 20 -25.32 18.62 12.11
CA LEU A 20 -25.87 17.45 11.42
C LEU A 20 -24.79 16.48 10.94
N ALA A 21 -23.61 16.97 10.53
CA ALA A 21 -22.48 16.13 10.17
C ALA A 21 -21.85 15.42 11.38
N ALA A 22 -21.85 16.06 12.56
CA ALA A 22 -21.39 15.44 13.81
C ALA A 22 -22.40 14.43 14.39
N ALA A 23 -23.70 14.59 14.10
CA ALA A 23 -24.73 13.65 14.58
C ALA A 23 -24.86 12.39 13.68
N ALA A 24 -24.37 12.42 12.44
CA ALA A 24 -24.41 11.25 11.56
C ALA A 24 -23.45 10.14 12.00
N ASN A 25 -22.42 10.45 12.79
CA ASN A 25 -21.49 9.46 13.34
C ASN A 25 -21.94 8.83 14.66
N ALA A 26 -23.07 9.25 15.24
CA ALA A 26 -23.53 8.76 16.53
C ALA A 26 -24.69 7.72 16.48
N ALA A 27 -25.06 7.29 15.26
CA ALA A 27 -26.09 6.26 15.11
C ALA A 27 -25.46 4.89 14.77
N HIS A 28 -24.43 4.47 15.54
CA HIS A 28 -24.14 3.05 15.61
C HIS A 28 -25.23 2.42 16.50
N ALA A 29 -26.16 1.76 15.84
CA ALA A 29 -27.16 0.88 16.45
C ALA A 29 -26.43 -0.05 17.43
N GLN A 30 -27.13 -0.43 18.47
CA GLN A 30 -26.77 -1.45 19.44
C GLN A 30 -26.23 -2.67 18.67
N THR A 31 -24.92 -2.74 18.50
CA THR A 31 -24.23 -3.81 17.79
C THR A 31 -24.34 -5.07 18.63
N ASP A 32 -24.63 -6.17 17.96
CA ASP A 32 -24.47 -7.51 18.56
C ASP A 32 -23.08 -7.52 19.19
N ASP A 33 -22.96 -7.87 20.46
CA ASP A 33 -21.70 -7.94 21.21
C ASP A 33 -20.83 -9.14 20.73
N ARG A 34 -21.06 -9.62 19.52
CA ARG A 34 -20.36 -10.77 18.94
C ARG A 34 -19.60 -10.38 17.69
N TRP A 35 -18.44 -10.97 17.54
CA TRP A 35 -17.55 -10.71 16.43
C TRP A 35 -16.99 -12.01 15.82
N HIS A 36 -16.66 -11.99 14.54
CA HIS A 36 -15.94 -13.04 13.84
C HIS A 36 -15.05 -12.45 12.73
N VAL A 37 -13.99 -13.14 12.39
CA VAL A 37 -13.14 -12.76 11.24
C VAL A 37 -14.00 -12.76 9.98
N GLY A 38 -13.96 -11.65 9.22
CA GLY A 38 -14.79 -11.43 8.04
C GLY A 38 -16.09 -10.65 8.30
N GLU A 39 -16.42 -10.36 9.58
CA GLU A 39 -17.54 -9.48 9.89
C GLU A 39 -17.34 -8.11 9.26
N GLY A 40 -18.39 -7.53 8.68
CA GLY A 40 -18.31 -6.21 8.04
C GLY A 40 -17.57 -6.19 6.70
N ALA A 41 -17.02 -7.32 6.21
CA ALA A 41 -16.48 -7.35 4.85
C ALA A 41 -17.58 -7.10 3.81
N ARG A 42 -17.37 -6.14 2.92
CA ARG A 42 -18.34 -5.68 1.93
C ARG A 42 -17.72 -5.61 0.55
N GLN A 43 -18.55 -5.81 -0.47
CA GLN A 43 -18.10 -5.60 -1.85
C GLN A 43 -17.63 -4.16 -2.04
N ASP A 44 -16.59 -3.99 -2.83
CA ASP A 44 -15.90 -2.73 -3.08
C ASP A 44 -15.27 -2.07 -1.83
N MET A 45 -15.02 -2.83 -0.77
CA MET A 45 -14.26 -2.39 0.39
C MET A 45 -12.79 -2.78 0.24
N PHE A 46 -11.88 -1.93 0.69
CA PHE A 46 -10.48 -2.31 0.89
C PHE A 46 -10.01 -1.98 2.30
N VAL A 47 -9.01 -2.72 2.74
CA VAL A 47 -8.27 -2.49 3.98
C VAL A 47 -6.77 -2.54 3.68
N LYS A 48 -6.01 -1.65 4.32
CA LYS A 48 -4.56 -1.56 4.18
C LYS A 48 -3.90 -1.64 5.55
N TYR A 49 -2.97 -2.55 5.71
CA TYR A 49 -2.26 -2.79 6.97
C TYR A 49 -0.76 -2.61 6.80
N MET A 50 -0.11 -2.02 7.81
CA MET A 50 1.30 -2.25 8.08
C MET A 50 1.43 -3.55 8.86
N ILE A 51 2.22 -4.51 8.38
CA ILE A 51 2.44 -5.81 9.01
C ILE A 51 3.93 -6.01 9.25
N GLN A 52 4.27 -6.45 10.45
CA GLN A 52 5.58 -6.97 10.82
C GLN A 52 5.42 -8.42 11.27
N ASP A 53 6.17 -9.34 10.69
CA ASP A 53 6.11 -10.77 11.01
C ASP A 53 7.53 -11.33 11.12
N LEU A 54 7.86 -11.99 12.24
CA LEU A 54 9.19 -12.50 12.55
C LEU A 54 9.73 -13.45 11.47
N ASP A 55 8.85 -14.25 10.89
CA ASP A 55 9.21 -15.28 9.90
C ASP A 55 9.25 -14.73 8.47
N THR A 56 8.91 -13.46 8.27
CA THR A 56 8.86 -12.82 6.96
C THR A 56 9.85 -11.67 6.90
N ASN A 57 10.72 -11.66 5.87
CA ASN A 57 11.69 -10.60 5.61
C ASN A 57 12.56 -10.20 6.83
N ASN A 58 12.94 -11.16 7.68
CA ASN A 58 13.68 -10.93 8.93
C ASN A 58 12.93 -10.05 9.95
N GLY A 59 11.61 -10.01 9.88
CA GLY A 59 10.79 -9.15 10.72
C GLY A 59 10.64 -7.71 10.22
N ASP A 60 11.13 -7.39 9.04
CA ASP A 60 10.91 -6.06 8.44
C ASP A 60 9.43 -5.85 8.09
N SER A 61 8.94 -4.65 8.33
CA SER A 61 7.56 -4.28 8.05
C SER A 61 7.28 -4.13 6.56
N PHE A 62 6.06 -4.48 6.15
CA PHE A 62 5.53 -4.26 4.81
C PHE A 62 4.08 -3.79 4.88
N GLU A 63 3.61 -3.12 3.82
CA GLU A 63 2.21 -2.73 3.69
C GLU A 63 1.46 -3.76 2.86
N MET A 64 0.27 -4.17 3.31
CA MET A 64 -0.61 -5.09 2.58
C MET A 64 -1.98 -4.46 2.40
N THR A 65 -2.42 -4.35 1.16
CA THR A 65 -3.77 -3.92 0.79
C THR A 65 -4.57 -5.11 0.30
N ILE A 66 -5.76 -5.33 0.86
CA ILE A 66 -6.70 -6.38 0.48
C ILE A 66 -7.98 -5.70 -0.01
N TYR A 67 -8.38 -5.95 -1.25
CA TYR A 67 -9.57 -5.37 -1.86
C TYR A 67 -10.65 -6.44 -2.05
N PHE A 68 -11.75 -6.33 -1.34
CA PHE A 68 -12.92 -7.21 -1.44
C PHE A 68 -13.74 -6.85 -2.68
N LYS A 69 -13.24 -7.23 -3.86
CA LYS A 69 -13.80 -6.81 -5.14
C LYS A 69 -15.21 -7.33 -5.37
N GLU A 70 -15.38 -8.64 -5.26
CA GLU A 70 -16.65 -9.34 -5.53
C GLU A 70 -16.67 -10.71 -4.86
N GLN A 71 -17.84 -11.32 -4.73
CA GLN A 71 -17.97 -12.72 -4.35
C GLN A 71 -18.22 -13.59 -5.59
N ASP A 72 -17.58 -14.76 -5.62
CA ASP A 72 -17.85 -15.76 -6.65
C ASP A 72 -19.17 -16.49 -6.42
N ALA A 73 -19.51 -17.45 -7.30
CA ALA A 73 -20.75 -18.22 -7.22
C ALA A 73 -20.87 -19.08 -5.94
N ASP A 74 -19.76 -19.38 -5.30
CA ASP A 74 -19.69 -20.15 -4.05
C ASP A 74 -19.73 -19.24 -2.81
N GLY A 75 -19.80 -17.92 -2.99
CA GLY A 75 -19.79 -16.90 -1.93
C GLY A 75 -18.40 -16.56 -1.38
N ASN A 76 -17.33 -17.00 -2.04
CA ASN A 76 -15.98 -16.65 -1.65
C ASN A 76 -15.56 -15.31 -2.25
N TRP A 77 -14.79 -14.53 -1.52
CA TRP A 77 -14.25 -13.27 -1.99
C TRP A 77 -13.15 -13.46 -3.05
N VAL A 78 -13.28 -12.77 -4.16
CA VAL A 78 -12.21 -12.50 -5.10
C VAL A 78 -11.52 -11.23 -4.62
N ALA A 79 -10.33 -11.36 -4.04
CA ALA A 79 -9.65 -10.29 -3.34
C ALA A 79 -8.28 -9.96 -3.98
N PRO A 80 -8.21 -9.03 -4.96
CA PRO A 80 -6.96 -8.45 -5.39
C PRO A 80 -6.16 -7.95 -4.18
N THR A 81 -4.91 -8.38 -4.10
CA THR A 81 -4.02 -8.14 -2.96
C THR A 81 -2.72 -7.52 -3.45
N PHE A 82 -2.30 -6.47 -2.79
CA PHE A 82 -1.11 -5.71 -3.12
C PHE A 82 -0.22 -5.62 -1.89
N VAL A 83 1.07 -5.84 -2.07
CA VAL A 83 2.07 -5.70 -1.00
C VAL A 83 3.14 -4.71 -1.42
N GLN A 84 3.38 -3.69 -0.60
CA GLN A 84 4.48 -2.75 -0.76
C GLN A 84 5.59 -3.11 0.22
N TYR A 85 6.76 -3.43 -0.33
CA TYR A 85 7.95 -3.76 0.46
C TYR A 85 9.21 -3.29 -0.25
N ASN A 86 10.07 -2.54 0.44
CA ASN A 86 11.33 -2.00 -0.09
C ASN A 86 11.18 -1.27 -1.43
N GLY A 87 10.14 -0.43 -1.55
CA GLY A 87 9.86 0.34 -2.78
C GLY A 87 9.29 -0.48 -3.93
N ARG A 88 8.99 -1.77 -3.72
CA ARG A 88 8.37 -2.65 -4.70
C ARG A 88 6.92 -2.93 -4.36
N VAL A 89 6.09 -3.11 -5.38
CA VAL A 89 4.72 -3.57 -5.25
C VAL A 89 4.60 -4.97 -5.82
N TYR A 90 4.17 -5.90 -4.98
CA TYR A 90 3.83 -7.26 -5.37
C TYR A 90 2.32 -7.36 -5.44
N SER A 91 1.78 -7.98 -6.46
CA SER A 91 0.34 -8.11 -6.65
C SER A 91 -0.06 -9.53 -6.99
N GLY A 92 -1.29 -9.87 -6.64
CA GLY A 92 -1.92 -11.14 -6.96
C GLY A 92 -3.39 -11.09 -6.55
N THR A 93 -4.09 -12.20 -6.67
CA THR A 93 -5.48 -12.31 -6.26
C THR A 93 -5.65 -13.46 -5.28
N MET A 94 -6.07 -13.16 -4.06
CA MET A 94 -6.50 -14.17 -3.11
C MET A 94 -7.96 -14.55 -3.37
N LYS A 95 -8.26 -15.83 -3.21
CA LYS A 95 -9.64 -16.31 -3.00
C LYS A 95 -9.80 -16.54 -1.50
N LEU A 96 -10.74 -15.84 -0.87
CA LEU A 96 -10.96 -15.91 0.58
C LEU A 96 -12.34 -16.50 0.87
N GLY A 97 -12.40 -17.41 1.82
CA GLY A 97 -13.67 -17.93 2.34
C GLY A 97 -14.46 -16.88 3.13
N ASP A 98 -15.62 -17.24 3.65
CA ASP A 98 -16.49 -16.37 4.46
C ASP A 98 -15.84 -15.95 5.79
N ASN A 99 -14.91 -16.75 6.31
CA ASN A 99 -14.05 -16.46 7.47
C ASN A 99 -12.70 -15.84 7.06
N LEU A 100 -12.58 -15.38 5.82
CA LEU A 100 -11.37 -14.81 5.22
C LEU A 100 -10.15 -15.75 5.19
N ALA A 101 -10.36 -17.05 5.35
CA ALA A 101 -9.32 -18.04 5.10
C ALA A 101 -8.88 -18.00 3.63
N SER A 102 -7.58 -17.95 3.40
CA SER A 102 -7.03 -18.02 2.04
C SER A 102 -7.21 -19.43 1.47
N LEU A 103 -7.96 -19.53 0.37
CA LEU A 103 -8.23 -20.77 -0.33
C LEU A 103 -7.20 -20.98 -1.44
N GLY A 104 -6.56 -22.14 -1.48
CA GLY A 104 -5.53 -22.45 -2.49
C GLY A 104 -6.10 -22.55 -3.91
N GLY A 105 -7.32 -23.04 -4.06
CA GLY A 105 -8.00 -23.17 -5.36
C GLY A 105 -8.60 -21.82 -5.81
N GLY A 106 -8.29 -21.39 -7.03
CA GLY A 106 -8.82 -20.13 -7.61
C GLY A 106 -8.07 -18.87 -7.20
N SER A 107 -7.01 -18.99 -6.38
CA SER A 107 -6.08 -17.89 -6.11
C SER A 107 -5.03 -17.80 -7.21
N ASP A 108 -4.71 -16.58 -7.64
CA ASP A 108 -3.60 -16.27 -8.53
C ASP A 108 -2.51 -15.55 -7.72
N ILE A 109 -1.61 -16.34 -7.15
CA ILE A 109 -0.56 -15.87 -6.23
C ILE A 109 0.81 -16.19 -6.81
N PRO A 110 1.51 -15.19 -7.37
CA PRO A 110 2.89 -15.33 -7.82
C PRO A 110 3.82 -15.78 -6.68
N ASP A 111 4.90 -16.47 -7.02
CA ASP A 111 5.88 -16.95 -6.03
C ASP A 111 6.46 -15.81 -5.18
N SER A 112 6.64 -14.64 -5.77
CA SER A 112 7.13 -13.44 -5.07
C SER A 112 6.18 -12.91 -3.98
N LEU A 113 4.87 -13.17 -4.10
CA LEU A 113 3.85 -12.77 -3.12
C LEU A 113 3.65 -13.81 -2.00
N ARG A 114 4.05 -15.08 -2.20
CA ARG A 114 3.81 -16.19 -1.25
C ARG A 114 4.29 -15.92 0.18
N PRO A 115 5.48 -15.35 0.43
CA PRO A 115 5.93 -15.07 1.81
C PRO A 115 4.95 -14.15 2.54
N PHE A 116 4.44 -13.13 1.85
CA PHE A 116 3.50 -12.16 2.41
C PHE A 116 2.10 -12.77 2.65
N ILE A 117 1.66 -13.70 1.79
CA ILE A 117 0.41 -14.45 2.03
C ILE A 117 0.57 -15.39 3.24
N SER A 118 1.75 -15.95 3.46
CA SER A 118 2.03 -16.71 4.68
C SER A 118 1.97 -15.82 5.92
N ALA A 119 2.53 -14.59 5.86
CA ALA A 119 2.42 -13.61 6.93
C ALA A 119 0.97 -13.18 7.19
N TYR A 120 0.15 -13.00 6.14
CA TYR A 120 -1.28 -12.77 6.26
C TYR A 120 -1.97 -13.87 7.08
N GLY A 121 -1.70 -15.14 6.78
CA GLY A 121 -2.27 -16.27 7.49
C GLY A 121 -1.91 -16.29 8.98
N ARG A 122 -0.67 -15.94 9.32
CA ARG A 122 -0.18 -15.93 10.71
C ARG A 122 -0.63 -14.70 11.51
N SER A 123 -0.93 -13.58 10.84
CA SER A 123 -1.23 -12.30 11.48
C SER A 123 -2.70 -11.92 11.43
N LEU A 124 -3.23 -11.61 10.27
CA LEU A 124 -4.61 -11.09 10.12
C LEU A 124 -5.67 -12.19 10.23
N GLN A 125 -5.37 -13.37 9.70
CA GLN A 125 -6.37 -14.43 9.52
C GLN A 125 -6.41 -15.44 10.68
N TRP A 126 -5.36 -15.60 11.47
CA TRP A 126 -5.18 -16.74 12.39
C TRP A 126 -6.36 -16.99 13.37
N LEU A 127 -7.10 -15.95 13.69
CA LEU A 127 -8.27 -16.07 14.59
C LEU A 127 -9.43 -16.85 13.96
N GLU A 128 -9.44 -17.06 12.66
CA GLU A 128 -10.45 -17.85 11.96
C GLU A 128 -10.62 -19.26 12.56
N ALA A 129 -9.56 -19.81 13.14
CA ALA A 129 -9.60 -21.09 13.86
C ALA A 129 -10.52 -21.06 15.10
N PHE A 130 -10.74 -19.89 15.69
CA PHE A 130 -11.57 -19.69 16.88
C PHE A 130 -12.96 -19.16 16.56
N THR A 131 -13.07 -18.38 15.49
CA THR A 131 -14.32 -17.67 15.12
C THR A 131 -14.75 -18.03 13.70
N ALA A 132 -16.06 -18.02 13.48
CA ALA A 132 -16.65 -18.13 12.16
C ALA A 132 -18.02 -17.45 12.17
N LYS A 133 -18.56 -17.11 11.01
CA LYS A 133 -19.91 -16.57 10.87
C LYS A 133 -20.97 -17.46 11.54
N SER A 134 -20.78 -18.80 11.48
CA SER A 134 -21.63 -19.78 12.16
C SER A 134 -21.39 -19.88 13.67
N ARG A 135 -20.27 -19.35 14.16
CA ARG A 135 -19.85 -19.38 15.56
C ARG A 135 -19.12 -18.08 15.92
N PRO A 136 -19.82 -16.95 15.93
CA PRO A 136 -19.22 -15.68 16.35
C PRO A 136 -18.93 -15.72 17.86
N LEU A 137 -17.88 -15.03 18.29
CA LEU A 137 -17.45 -14.96 19.69
C LEU A 137 -17.98 -13.70 20.35
N SER A 138 -18.50 -13.81 21.58
CA SER A 138 -18.90 -12.67 22.37
C SER A 138 -17.67 -11.86 22.82
N LEU A 139 -17.76 -10.55 22.71
CA LEU A 139 -16.73 -9.60 23.16
C LEU A 139 -16.82 -9.35 24.68
N SER A 140 -17.86 -9.85 25.35
CA SER A 140 -18.05 -9.75 26.81
C SER A 140 -17.93 -11.09 27.54
N GLU A 141 -17.76 -12.21 26.83
CA GLU A 141 -17.56 -13.51 27.44
C GLU A 141 -16.18 -13.63 28.10
N PRO A 142 -16.05 -14.38 29.19
CA PRO A 142 -14.81 -14.45 29.95
C PRO A 142 -13.66 -15.16 29.20
N SER A 143 -13.96 -15.98 28.18
CA SER A 143 -12.95 -16.76 27.47
C SER A 143 -13.38 -17.09 26.05
N TRP A 144 -12.44 -16.98 25.09
CA TRP A 144 -12.58 -17.42 23.71
C TRP A 144 -12.01 -18.81 23.43
N GLY A 145 -11.34 -19.40 24.40
CA GLY A 145 -10.65 -20.67 24.27
C GLY A 145 -9.18 -20.57 24.67
N ARG A 146 -8.35 -21.48 24.18
CA ARG A 146 -6.93 -21.56 24.55
C ARG A 146 -6.03 -21.71 23.35
N THR A 147 -4.85 -21.06 23.44
CA THR A 147 -3.73 -21.31 22.55
C THR A 147 -2.58 -21.86 23.41
N GLY A 148 -2.21 -23.13 23.18
CA GLY A 148 -1.29 -23.81 24.09
C GLY A 148 -1.85 -23.91 25.50
N SER A 149 -1.10 -23.45 26.50
CA SER A 149 -1.53 -23.41 27.93
C SER A 149 -2.35 -22.16 28.25
N GLU A 150 -2.35 -21.15 27.40
CA GLU A 150 -2.86 -19.81 27.70
C GLU A 150 -4.28 -19.61 27.21
N GLU A 151 -5.04 -18.85 27.98
CA GLU A 151 -6.43 -18.53 27.70
C GLU A 151 -6.52 -17.23 26.87
N ILE A 152 -7.26 -17.30 25.75
CA ILE A 152 -7.60 -16.15 24.93
C ILE A 152 -8.90 -15.54 25.47
N ARG A 153 -8.89 -14.26 25.84
CA ARG A 153 -10.05 -13.65 26.47
C ARG A 153 -10.17 -12.15 26.20
N PRO A 154 -11.38 -11.60 26.25
CA PRO A 154 -11.58 -10.16 26.34
C PRO A 154 -10.97 -9.61 27.64
N LEU A 155 -10.23 -8.50 27.52
CA LEU A 155 -9.60 -7.82 28.66
C LEU A 155 -10.32 -6.51 29.03
N GLY A 156 -11.23 -6.04 28.19
CA GLY A 156 -11.98 -4.80 28.34
C GLY A 156 -12.00 -3.98 27.05
N ASN A 157 -12.58 -2.81 27.13
CA ASN A 157 -12.74 -1.89 25.98
C ASN A 157 -11.83 -0.69 26.13
N GLU A 158 -11.26 -0.22 25.02
CA GLU A 158 -10.53 1.05 24.97
C GLU A 158 -10.65 1.69 23.58
N GLN A 159 -10.39 2.99 23.53
CA GLN A 159 -10.19 3.69 22.28
C GLN A 159 -8.76 3.45 21.79
N VAL A 160 -8.62 2.82 20.62
CA VAL A 160 -7.33 2.61 19.96
C VAL A 160 -7.19 3.56 18.79
N THR A 161 -6.08 4.27 18.73
CA THR A 161 -5.74 5.14 17.59
C THR A 161 -4.72 4.42 16.71
N VAL A 162 -5.07 4.24 15.45
CA VAL A 162 -4.21 3.73 14.37
C VAL A 162 -4.16 4.77 13.24
N PRO A 163 -3.25 4.67 12.26
CA PRO A 163 -3.16 5.64 11.17
C PRO A 163 -4.47 5.89 10.43
N ALA A 164 -5.31 4.87 10.24
CA ALA A 164 -6.61 4.99 9.59
C ALA A 164 -7.59 5.87 10.38
N SER A 165 -7.72 5.67 11.69
CA SER A 165 -8.67 6.40 12.54
C SER A 165 -8.49 6.05 14.03
N THR A 166 -9.42 6.55 14.86
CA THR A 166 -9.60 6.14 16.26
C THR A 166 -10.87 5.29 16.37
N TYR A 167 -10.75 4.11 16.94
CA TYR A 167 -11.83 3.12 17.05
C TYR A 167 -12.14 2.79 18.51
N ASP A 168 -13.43 2.63 18.82
CA ASP A 168 -13.86 1.97 20.05
C ASP A 168 -13.66 0.47 19.87
N SER A 169 -12.77 -0.13 20.62
CA SER A 169 -12.33 -1.52 20.43
C SER A 169 -12.44 -2.34 21.70
N THR A 170 -12.59 -3.65 21.54
CA THR A 170 -12.39 -4.63 22.60
C THR A 170 -10.99 -5.22 22.49
N ILE A 171 -10.23 -5.18 23.58
CA ILE A 171 -8.92 -5.82 23.66
C ILE A 171 -9.13 -7.31 23.89
N ILE A 172 -8.58 -8.13 23.01
CA ILE A 172 -8.48 -9.56 23.22
C ILE A 172 -7.02 -9.88 23.53
N GLY A 173 -6.77 -10.56 24.63
CA GLY A 173 -5.41 -10.85 25.07
C GLY A 173 -5.21 -12.28 25.47
N TRP A 174 -3.94 -12.70 25.44
CA TRP A 174 -3.44 -13.96 26.00
C TRP A 174 -2.01 -13.74 26.47
N ASN A 175 -1.58 -14.50 27.45
CA ASN A 175 -0.36 -14.17 28.18
C ASN A 175 -0.38 -12.75 28.77
N THR A 176 0.79 -12.22 29.10
CA THR A 176 0.85 -10.91 29.77
C THR A 176 0.73 -9.74 28.80
N ASP A 177 1.32 -9.86 27.60
CA ASP A 177 1.54 -8.74 26.71
C ASP A 177 0.98 -8.90 25.30
N ASN A 178 0.53 -10.12 24.94
CA ASN A 178 -0.05 -10.37 23.63
C ASN A 178 -1.48 -9.84 23.53
N LYS A 179 -1.74 -8.92 22.60
CA LYS A 179 -3.01 -8.23 22.43
C LYS A 179 -3.37 -8.03 20.99
N ILE A 180 -4.67 -8.09 20.73
CA ILE A 180 -5.29 -7.60 19.49
C ILE A 180 -6.46 -6.69 19.85
N TRP A 181 -6.76 -5.75 18.98
CA TRP A 181 -7.87 -4.79 19.12
C TRP A 181 -8.93 -5.09 18.06
N VAL A 182 -10.06 -5.56 18.53
CA VAL A 182 -11.20 -5.97 17.70
C VAL A 182 -12.26 -4.89 17.70
N VAL A 183 -12.80 -4.60 16.54
CA VAL A 183 -13.88 -3.62 16.33
C VAL A 183 -15.07 -4.34 15.71
N ASN A 184 -16.29 -4.11 16.23
CA ASN A 184 -17.50 -4.66 15.66
C ASN A 184 -17.72 -4.16 14.22
N ASP A 185 -18.34 -4.99 13.39
CA ASP A 185 -18.59 -4.69 11.96
C ASP A 185 -17.32 -4.36 11.17
N PHE A 186 -16.19 -5.01 11.57
CA PHE A 186 -14.90 -4.85 10.90
C PHE A 186 -14.22 -6.22 10.67
N PRO A 187 -13.67 -6.47 9.45
CA PRO A 187 -13.31 -7.84 9.05
C PRO A 187 -12.10 -8.43 9.77
N TYR A 188 -11.21 -7.60 10.30
CA TYR A 188 -10.00 -8.02 11.01
C TYR A 188 -9.77 -7.16 12.25
N PRO A 189 -8.94 -7.58 13.20
CA PRO A 189 -8.48 -6.66 14.25
C PRO A 189 -7.79 -5.43 13.63
N VAL A 190 -8.03 -4.25 14.18
CA VAL A 190 -7.44 -3.00 13.66
C VAL A 190 -5.97 -2.82 14.09
N LYS A 191 -5.56 -3.53 15.15
CA LYS A 191 -4.19 -3.53 15.66
C LYS A 191 -3.86 -4.86 16.33
N ALA A 192 -2.59 -5.25 16.31
CA ALA A 192 -2.07 -6.36 17.10
C ALA A 192 -0.63 -6.09 17.55
N GLU A 193 -0.30 -6.61 18.72
CA GLU A 193 1.05 -6.65 19.29
C GLU A 193 1.24 -8.03 19.93
N THR A 194 2.16 -8.86 19.39
CA THR A 194 2.45 -10.19 19.90
C THR A 194 3.94 -10.45 19.92
N TYR A 195 4.39 -11.32 20.84
CA TYR A 195 5.79 -11.54 21.11
C TYR A 195 6.13 -13.04 21.08
N ALA A 196 7.30 -13.37 20.57
CA ALA A 196 7.77 -14.75 20.47
C ALA A 196 8.21 -15.33 21.82
N ASP A 197 8.76 -14.51 22.71
CA ASP A 197 9.10 -14.88 24.09
C ASP A 197 8.05 -14.32 25.06
N GLU A 198 7.08 -15.14 25.34
CA GLU A 198 5.89 -14.78 26.11
C GLU A 198 6.16 -14.61 27.61
N ALA A 199 7.32 -15.10 28.09
CA ALA A 199 7.60 -15.13 29.54
C ALA A 199 8.20 -13.83 30.08
N SER A 200 8.76 -12.97 29.22
CA SER A 200 9.55 -11.81 29.66
C SER A 200 8.95 -10.44 29.36
N GLY A 201 7.89 -10.34 28.54
CA GLY A 201 7.29 -9.07 28.13
C GLY A 201 8.21 -8.13 27.34
N ASN A 202 9.43 -8.56 27.02
CA ASN A 202 10.44 -7.86 26.23
C ASN A 202 10.96 -8.73 25.09
N GLY A 203 10.18 -9.71 24.67
CA GLY A 203 10.55 -10.65 23.62
C GLY A 203 10.58 -10.00 22.24
N THR A 204 11.18 -10.71 21.29
CA THR A 204 11.13 -10.35 19.88
C THR A 204 9.67 -10.36 19.41
N VAL A 205 9.26 -9.34 18.66
CA VAL A 205 7.93 -9.28 18.05
C VAL A 205 7.72 -10.55 17.22
N LYS A 206 6.65 -11.30 17.51
CA LYS A 206 6.23 -12.45 16.71
C LYS A 206 5.50 -11.96 15.47
N TYR A 207 4.46 -11.17 15.66
CA TYR A 207 3.86 -10.33 14.66
C TYR A 207 3.25 -9.09 15.31
N ALA A 208 3.25 -7.99 14.56
CA ALA A 208 2.51 -6.79 14.88
C ALA A 208 1.85 -6.28 13.60
N PHE A 209 0.68 -5.68 13.72
CA PHE A 209 0.07 -4.98 12.61
C PHE A 209 -0.76 -3.78 13.07
N SER A 210 -0.97 -2.85 12.16
CA SER A 210 -1.79 -1.67 12.37
C SER A 210 -2.53 -1.31 11.10
N LEU A 211 -3.82 -1.02 11.20
CA LEU A 211 -4.62 -0.54 10.08
C LEU A 211 -4.13 0.85 9.65
N LEU A 212 -3.69 0.96 8.40
CA LEU A 212 -3.21 2.21 7.81
C LEU A 212 -4.33 2.98 7.15
N GLU A 213 -5.23 2.26 6.47
CA GLU A 213 -6.29 2.85 5.66
C GLU A 213 -7.42 1.84 5.48
N GLU A 214 -8.65 2.34 5.39
CA GLU A 214 -9.83 1.61 4.92
C GLU A 214 -10.64 2.50 3.99
N GLY A 215 -11.34 1.91 3.06
CA GLY A 215 -12.14 2.69 2.12
C GLY A 215 -13.08 1.86 1.27
N ALA A 216 -13.84 2.56 0.44
CA ALA A 216 -14.73 1.99 -0.57
C ALA A 216 -14.20 2.30 -1.96
N GLY A 217 -14.41 1.37 -2.89
CA GLY A 217 -13.90 1.44 -4.26
C GLY A 217 -12.53 0.78 -4.41
N GLN A 218 -12.00 0.85 -5.62
CA GLN A 218 -10.68 0.30 -5.91
C GLN A 218 -9.61 1.12 -5.17
N PRO A 219 -8.71 0.47 -4.39
CA PRO A 219 -7.65 1.17 -3.70
C PRO A 219 -6.69 1.84 -4.69
N ASP A 220 -6.18 3.01 -4.31
CA ASP A 220 -5.07 3.63 -5.03
C ASP A 220 -3.78 2.88 -4.69
N VAL A 221 -3.44 1.94 -5.55
CA VAL A 221 -2.20 1.18 -5.43
C VAL A 221 -1.17 1.83 -6.32
N PRO A 222 -0.01 2.24 -5.78
CA PRO A 222 1.07 2.74 -6.61
C PRO A 222 1.34 1.75 -7.75
N ALA A 223 1.42 2.24 -8.97
CA ALA A 223 1.87 1.42 -10.09
C ALA A 223 3.19 0.76 -9.68
N ASN A 224 3.33 -0.52 -10.01
CA ASN A 224 4.55 -1.28 -9.68
C ASN A 224 5.76 -0.56 -10.26
N LEU A 225 6.39 0.27 -9.45
CA LEU A 225 7.58 1.01 -9.79
C LEU A 225 8.82 0.17 -9.43
N GLU A 226 8.82 -1.13 -9.81
CA GLU A 226 10.11 -1.82 -9.87
C GLU A 226 10.98 -1.01 -10.83
N THR A 227 11.77 -0.11 -10.27
CA THR A 227 12.86 0.50 -11.02
C THR A 227 13.88 -0.61 -11.20
N PRO A 228 13.93 -1.26 -12.35
CA PRO A 228 14.92 -2.30 -12.55
C PRO A 228 16.28 -1.66 -12.37
N THR A 229 17.14 -2.31 -11.61
CA THR A 229 18.50 -1.77 -11.36
C THR A 229 19.36 -2.08 -12.58
N PRO A 230 19.82 -1.05 -13.32
CA PRO A 230 20.71 -1.28 -14.45
C PRO A 230 22.11 -1.72 -13.97
N PRO A 231 22.85 -2.48 -14.79
CA PRO A 231 22.49 -2.87 -16.16
C PRO A 231 21.52 -4.04 -16.22
N LEU A 232 20.58 -3.98 -17.18
CA LEU A 232 19.64 -5.06 -17.45
C LEU A 232 20.13 -5.86 -18.66
N ARG A 233 20.05 -7.17 -18.57
CA ARG A 233 20.37 -8.05 -19.71
C ARG A 233 19.14 -8.82 -20.12
N LYS A 234 18.82 -8.76 -21.42
CA LYS A 234 17.78 -9.61 -22.05
C LYS A 234 18.30 -10.17 -23.36
N SER A 235 17.90 -11.41 -23.66
CA SER A 235 18.16 -12.07 -24.95
C SER A 235 17.02 -11.82 -25.91
N SER A 236 17.32 -11.83 -27.21
CA SER A 236 16.30 -11.83 -28.27
C SER A 236 15.41 -13.07 -28.18
N PRO A 237 14.18 -13.04 -28.70
CA PRO A 237 13.27 -14.18 -28.70
C PRO A 237 13.88 -15.45 -29.31
N SER A 238 14.71 -15.35 -30.35
CA SER A 238 15.42 -16.48 -30.96
C SER A 238 16.68 -16.90 -30.20
N GLY A 239 17.16 -16.09 -29.22
CA GLY A 239 18.41 -16.30 -28.51
C GLY A 239 19.67 -16.03 -29.36
N THR A 240 19.54 -15.42 -30.53
CA THR A 240 20.66 -15.13 -31.43
C THR A 240 21.57 -14.02 -30.94
N PHE A 241 21.02 -13.06 -30.21
CA PHE A 241 21.76 -11.97 -29.57
C PHE A 241 21.17 -11.63 -28.22
N SER A 242 21.94 -10.89 -27.42
CA SER A 242 21.49 -10.26 -26.17
C SER A 242 21.87 -8.79 -26.15
N VAL A 243 21.11 -8.01 -25.41
CA VAL A 243 21.34 -6.60 -25.18
C VAL A 243 21.51 -6.37 -23.67
N ASP A 244 22.59 -5.72 -23.28
CA ASP A 244 22.78 -5.18 -21.95
C ASP A 244 22.39 -3.70 -22.00
N LEU A 245 21.36 -3.27 -21.27
CA LEU A 245 20.89 -1.89 -21.19
C LEU A 245 21.29 -1.28 -19.86
N ASP A 246 21.95 -0.14 -19.91
CA ASP A 246 22.25 0.71 -18.77
C ASP A 246 21.70 2.12 -19.00
N TRP A 247 21.59 2.94 -17.95
CA TRP A 247 21.18 4.34 -18.08
C TRP A 247 21.74 5.23 -16.96
N GLU A 248 21.86 6.53 -17.29
CA GLU A 248 22.31 7.55 -16.36
C GLU A 248 21.46 8.81 -16.54
N PRO A 249 20.92 9.42 -15.44
CA PRO A 249 21.06 9.02 -14.04
C PRO A 249 20.31 7.71 -13.72
N LYS A 250 20.76 6.99 -12.69
CA LYS A 250 20.16 5.70 -12.31
C LYS A 250 18.69 5.82 -11.88
N SER A 251 18.28 6.95 -11.34
CA SER A 251 16.89 7.32 -11.12
C SER A 251 16.41 8.19 -12.26
N ILE A 252 15.46 7.72 -13.05
CA ILE A 252 14.86 8.47 -14.15
C ILE A 252 13.74 9.33 -13.59
N GLU A 253 13.80 10.65 -13.81
CA GLU A 253 12.81 11.61 -13.34
C GLU A 253 12.17 12.34 -14.53
N PRO A 254 10.87 12.72 -14.47
CA PRO A 254 10.25 13.55 -15.51
C PRO A 254 11.00 14.86 -15.69
N GLY A 255 11.05 15.36 -16.94
CA GLY A 255 11.71 16.61 -17.27
C GLY A 255 13.24 16.57 -17.28
N LYS A 256 13.86 15.44 -16.86
CA LYS A 256 15.32 15.27 -16.90
C LYS A 256 15.75 14.38 -18.06
N GLU A 257 16.85 14.79 -18.72
CA GLU A 257 17.45 13.96 -19.78
C GLU A 257 18.06 12.69 -19.16
N VAL A 258 17.77 11.55 -19.73
CA VAL A 258 18.38 10.26 -19.43
C VAL A 258 19.16 9.79 -20.67
N GLU A 259 20.38 9.30 -20.45
CA GLU A 259 21.19 8.65 -21.47
C GLU A 259 21.12 7.14 -21.28
N PHE A 260 20.60 6.44 -22.29
CA PHE A 260 20.57 4.99 -22.39
C PHE A 260 21.81 4.50 -23.12
N GLY A 261 22.62 3.67 -22.46
CA GLY A 261 23.73 2.95 -23.07
C GLY A 261 23.39 1.47 -23.23
N PHE A 262 23.68 0.86 -24.36
CA PHE A 262 23.43 -0.56 -24.56
C PHE A 262 24.56 -1.25 -25.32
N ILE A 263 24.80 -2.51 -24.96
CA ILE A 263 25.82 -3.35 -25.55
C ILE A 263 25.18 -4.56 -26.21
N PHE A 264 25.52 -4.78 -27.49
CA PHE A 264 25.08 -5.96 -28.22
C PHE A 264 26.08 -7.09 -28.11
N SER A 265 25.60 -8.30 -27.80
CA SER A 265 26.41 -9.52 -27.73
C SER A 265 25.72 -10.66 -28.48
N ASN A 266 26.49 -11.55 -29.07
CA ASN A 266 25.95 -12.77 -29.68
C ASN A 266 25.58 -13.82 -28.61
N SER A 267 25.03 -14.96 -29.03
CA SER A 267 24.65 -16.07 -28.15
C SER A 267 25.80 -16.66 -27.31
N GLN A 268 27.05 -16.34 -27.64
CA GLN A 268 28.24 -16.76 -26.90
C GLN A 268 28.79 -15.64 -25.99
N ASN A 269 28.03 -14.55 -25.78
CA ASN A 269 28.40 -13.36 -25.01
C ASN A 269 29.61 -12.59 -25.58
N VAL A 270 29.87 -12.72 -26.89
CA VAL A 270 30.89 -11.94 -27.57
C VAL A 270 30.27 -10.67 -28.12
N PRO A 271 30.85 -9.47 -27.86
CA PRO A 271 30.34 -8.22 -28.39
C PRO A 271 30.25 -8.21 -29.91
N ILE A 272 29.13 -7.73 -30.46
CA ILE A 272 28.90 -7.62 -31.92
C ILE A 272 29.24 -6.18 -32.33
N ALA A 273 30.27 -6.02 -33.19
CA ALA A 273 30.58 -4.72 -33.77
C ALA A 273 29.62 -4.40 -34.93
N LYS A 274 29.27 -3.12 -35.09
CA LYS A 274 28.43 -2.58 -36.17
C LYS A 274 27.04 -3.22 -36.25
N VAL A 275 26.18 -2.85 -35.33
CA VAL A 275 24.80 -3.28 -35.27
C VAL A 275 23.90 -2.17 -35.81
N ASN A 276 23.03 -2.50 -36.77
CA ASN A 276 21.91 -1.63 -37.16
C ASN A 276 20.71 -1.95 -36.29
N TYR A 277 20.09 -0.91 -35.70
CA TYR A 277 18.99 -1.07 -34.77
C TYR A 277 17.96 0.04 -34.85
N ASN A 278 16.77 -0.22 -34.37
CA ASN A 278 15.76 0.81 -34.08
C ASN A 278 15.63 0.92 -32.56
N PHE A 279 15.49 2.16 -32.08
CA PHE A 279 15.25 2.46 -30.66
C PHE A 279 13.86 3.05 -30.53
N THR A 280 13.01 2.47 -29.70
CA THR A 280 11.63 2.91 -29.50
C THR A 280 11.35 3.01 -28.00
N VAL A 281 10.71 4.08 -27.58
CA VAL A 281 10.20 4.28 -26.21
C VAL A 281 8.68 4.27 -26.26
N LYS A 282 8.05 3.46 -25.38
CA LYS A 282 6.59 3.33 -25.27
C LYS A 282 6.11 3.66 -23.87
N ASP A 283 4.87 4.13 -23.74
CA ASP A 283 4.18 4.25 -22.47
C ASP A 283 3.61 2.89 -21.99
N ALA A 284 3.01 2.88 -20.78
CA ALA A 284 2.41 1.67 -20.21
C ALA A 284 1.22 1.11 -21.02
N ALA A 285 0.58 1.94 -21.86
CA ALA A 285 -0.50 1.54 -22.77
C ALA A 285 0.02 1.01 -24.10
N GLY A 286 1.37 1.06 -24.34
CA GLY A 286 2.00 0.65 -25.58
C GLY A 286 2.05 1.72 -26.66
N ASN A 287 1.64 2.97 -26.36
CA ASN A 287 1.76 4.08 -27.31
C ASN A 287 3.23 4.48 -27.45
N VAL A 288 3.65 4.73 -28.70
CA VAL A 288 5.02 5.16 -29.01
C VAL A 288 5.21 6.61 -28.60
N LEU A 289 6.15 6.85 -27.70
CA LEU A 289 6.57 8.20 -27.26
C LEU A 289 7.70 8.72 -28.14
N GLU A 290 8.62 7.85 -28.56
CA GLU A 290 9.75 8.16 -29.43
C GLU A 290 10.09 6.95 -30.27
N GLU A 291 10.48 7.17 -31.54
CA GLU A 291 11.00 6.13 -32.42
C GLU A 291 12.17 6.68 -33.23
N ARG A 292 13.31 6.00 -33.15
CA ARG A 292 14.52 6.29 -33.93
C ARG A 292 14.88 5.07 -34.74
N VAL A 293 14.65 5.16 -36.04
CA VAL A 293 14.89 4.06 -36.96
C VAL A 293 16.28 4.15 -37.59
N ASN A 294 16.81 3.01 -38.07
CA ASN A 294 18.05 2.91 -38.82
C ASN A 294 19.27 3.53 -38.11
N GLN A 295 19.33 3.39 -36.80
CA GLN A 295 20.51 3.74 -36.02
C GLN A 295 21.60 2.69 -36.26
N SER A 296 22.85 3.09 -36.16
CA SER A 296 23.98 2.15 -36.27
C SER A 296 25.02 2.41 -35.19
N THR A 297 25.71 1.36 -34.79
CA THR A 297 26.89 1.47 -33.92
C THR A 297 28.15 1.28 -34.74
N ASP A 298 29.21 2.05 -34.42
CA ASP A 298 30.57 1.81 -34.95
C ASP A 298 31.33 0.74 -34.14
N SER A 299 30.78 0.42 -32.96
CA SER A 299 31.27 -0.58 -32.02
C SER A 299 30.06 -1.42 -31.52
N SER A 300 30.27 -2.27 -30.53
CA SER A 300 29.21 -3.03 -29.89
C SER A 300 28.28 -2.17 -29.01
N THR A 301 28.62 -0.88 -28.80
CA THR A 301 27.90 -0.01 -27.88
C THR A 301 27.11 1.05 -28.62
N GLY A 302 25.84 1.21 -28.27
CA GLY A 302 24.96 2.29 -28.72
C GLY A 302 24.56 3.21 -27.58
N PHE A 303 24.23 4.46 -27.91
CA PHE A 303 23.74 5.44 -26.93
C PHE A 303 22.52 6.18 -27.51
N GLN A 304 21.53 6.42 -26.66
CA GLN A 304 20.36 7.23 -26.99
C GLN A 304 19.97 8.09 -25.78
N LYS A 305 19.60 9.35 -26.06
CA LYS A 305 19.14 10.29 -25.04
C LYS A 305 17.65 10.56 -25.19
N PHE A 306 16.93 10.58 -24.08
CA PHE A 306 15.52 10.86 -24.06
C PHE A 306 15.12 11.63 -22.79
N THR A 307 14.05 12.43 -22.87
CA THR A 307 13.44 13.13 -21.74
C THR A 307 11.99 12.68 -21.64
N PHE A 308 11.61 12.15 -20.49
CA PHE A 308 10.24 11.74 -20.23
C PHE A 308 9.45 12.93 -19.69
N ASP A 309 8.27 13.19 -20.23
CA ASP A 309 7.39 14.27 -19.75
C ASP A 309 6.63 13.84 -18.49
N GLU A 310 6.35 12.54 -18.34
CA GLU A 310 5.51 11.99 -17.28
C GLU A 310 6.15 10.76 -16.62
N GLY A 311 5.92 10.62 -15.31
CA GLY A 311 6.31 9.46 -14.53
C GLY A 311 5.53 8.17 -14.91
N GLY A 312 5.91 7.06 -14.31
CA GLY A 312 5.26 5.77 -14.47
C GLY A 312 6.06 4.75 -15.29
N ALA A 313 5.46 3.57 -15.49
CA ALA A 313 6.06 2.49 -16.27
C ALA A 313 6.21 2.89 -17.74
N LYS A 314 7.36 2.56 -18.32
CA LYS A 314 7.70 2.78 -19.73
C LYS A 314 8.42 1.53 -20.25
N THR A 315 8.44 1.35 -21.57
CA THR A 315 9.18 0.26 -22.22
C THR A 315 10.17 0.85 -23.20
N VAL A 316 11.45 0.46 -23.09
CA VAL A 316 12.49 0.72 -24.08
C VAL A 316 12.63 -0.51 -24.95
N SER A 317 12.36 -0.39 -26.22
CA SER A 317 12.42 -1.48 -27.22
C SER A 317 13.61 -1.24 -28.13
N ILE A 318 14.47 -2.24 -28.25
CA ILE A 318 15.65 -2.21 -29.13
C ILE A 318 15.49 -3.35 -30.14
N ALA A 319 15.19 -3.00 -31.38
CA ALA A 319 15.05 -3.95 -32.49
C ALA A 319 16.32 -3.96 -33.34
N VAL A 320 16.97 -5.12 -33.44
CA VAL A 320 18.14 -5.29 -34.31
C VAL A 320 17.67 -5.59 -35.72
N ASN A 321 18.12 -4.77 -36.68
CA ASN A 321 17.80 -4.92 -38.09
C ASN A 321 18.88 -5.77 -38.78
N PRO A 322 18.58 -6.98 -39.23
CA PRO A 322 19.54 -7.76 -40.02
C PRO A 322 19.79 -7.10 -41.40
N GLU A 323 21.03 -7.13 -41.86
CA GLU A 323 21.42 -6.54 -43.15
C GLU A 323 20.72 -7.20 -44.38
N SER A 324 19.95 -8.25 -44.17
CA SER A 324 19.40 -9.14 -45.23
C SER A 324 17.87 -9.21 -45.27
N GLY A 325 17.14 -8.14 -44.95
CA GLY A 325 15.68 -8.07 -45.25
C GLY A 325 14.80 -9.03 -44.45
N GLN A 326 15.30 -9.72 -43.43
CA GLN A 326 14.47 -10.43 -42.44
C GLN A 326 13.88 -9.41 -41.43
N SER A 327 12.70 -9.70 -40.90
CA SER A 327 12.14 -8.88 -39.84
C SER A 327 13.07 -8.85 -38.63
N GLY A 328 13.44 -7.66 -38.16
CA GLY A 328 14.28 -7.49 -36.98
C GLY A 328 13.62 -8.06 -35.74
N GLU A 329 14.43 -8.64 -34.84
CA GLU A 329 13.97 -9.06 -33.53
C GLU A 329 14.14 -7.93 -32.53
N ALA A 330 13.13 -7.71 -31.67
CA ALA A 330 13.15 -6.70 -30.62
C ALA A 330 13.39 -7.32 -29.25
N VAL A 331 14.08 -6.57 -28.40
CA VAL A 331 14.25 -6.82 -26.98
C VAL A 331 13.63 -5.67 -26.23
N ASP A 332 12.62 -5.96 -25.40
CA ASP A 332 11.88 -4.96 -24.65
C ASP A 332 12.36 -4.91 -23.20
N PHE A 333 12.67 -3.72 -22.71
CA PHE A 333 13.08 -3.45 -21.34
C PHE A 333 12.03 -2.58 -20.64
N ASP A 334 11.47 -3.08 -19.55
CA ASP A 334 10.58 -2.31 -18.72
C ASP A 334 11.44 -1.43 -17.81
N ILE A 335 11.16 -0.14 -17.80
CA ILE A 335 11.81 0.87 -16.98
C ILE A 335 10.76 1.68 -16.23
N VAL A 336 11.18 2.41 -15.22
CA VAL A 336 10.28 3.28 -14.46
C VAL A 336 10.83 4.68 -14.40
N VAL A 337 10.00 5.63 -14.78
CA VAL A 337 10.20 7.05 -14.55
C VAL A 337 9.56 7.39 -13.21
N VAL A 338 10.39 7.72 -12.20
CA VAL A 338 9.91 8.01 -10.85
C VAL A 338 9.13 9.31 -10.87
N PRO A 339 7.83 9.33 -10.51
CA PRO A 339 7.07 10.58 -10.46
C PRO A 339 7.75 11.57 -9.50
N GLU A 340 7.85 12.84 -9.89
CA GLU A 340 8.17 13.87 -8.93
C GLU A 340 7.04 13.91 -7.90
N PHE A 341 7.29 13.42 -6.70
CA PHE A 341 6.41 13.73 -5.59
C PHE A 341 6.47 15.24 -5.40
N PRO A 342 5.34 15.97 -5.55
CA PRO A 342 5.36 17.39 -5.30
C PRO A 342 5.73 17.61 -3.83
N VAL A 343 7.01 17.88 -3.58
CA VAL A 343 7.54 18.26 -2.26
C VAL A 343 6.71 19.44 -1.71
N SER A 344 6.07 20.21 -2.62
CA SER A 344 5.10 21.24 -2.31
C SER A 344 3.86 20.76 -1.55
N ALA A 345 3.31 19.59 -1.81
CA ALA A 345 2.09 19.13 -1.13
C ALA A 345 2.37 18.74 0.34
N THR A 346 3.48 18.04 0.60
CA THR A 346 3.92 17.70 1.95
C THR A 346 4.42 18.93 2.72
N MET A 347 5.13 19.86 2.06
CA MET A 347 5.51 21.13 2.69
C MET A 347 4.31 22.03 2.97
N ILE A 348 3.33 22.11 2.08
CA ILE A 348 2.10 22.89 2.29
C ILE A 348 1.30 22.26 3.44
N ALA A 349 1.13 20.95 3.49
CA ALA A 349 0.47 20.28 4.62
C ALA A 349 1.21 20.52 5.94
N ALA A 350 2.54 20.42 5.97
CA ALA A 350 3.34 20.70 7.16
C ALA A 350 3.26 22.18 7.59
N LEU A 351 3.24 23.13 6.64
CA LEU A 351 3.06 24.54 6.90
C LEU A 351 1.66 24.86 7.43
N VAL A 352 0.60 24.26 6.88
CA VAL A 352 -0.78 24.45 7.36
C VAL A 352 -0.94 23.90 8.77
N ILE A 353 -0.41 22.72 9.06
CA ILE A 353 -0.42 22.13 10.42
C ILE A 353 0.41 22.98 11.37
N GLY A 354 1.61 23.41 11.00
CA GLY A 354 2.47 24.26 11.79
C GLY A 354 1.81 25.63 12.11
N PHE A 355 1.12 26.23 11.14
CA PHE A 355 0.39 27.47 11.31
C PHE A 355 -0.83 27.31 12.21
N ALA A 356 -1.57 26.20 12.07
CA ALA A 356 -2.71 25.89 12.96
C ALA A 356 -2.28 25.72 14.41
N ILE A 357 -1.17 25.04 14.67
CA ILE A 357 -0.58 24.87 16.01
C ILE A 357 -0.11 26.22 16.58
N ALA A 358 0.53 27.05 15.76
CA ALA A 358 0.99 28.38 16.18
C ALA A 358 -0.18 29.31 16.54
N VAL A 359 -1.25 29.33 15.75
CA VAL A 359 -2.47 30.10 16.02
C VAL A 359 -3.18 29.60 17.28
N ALA A 360 -3.24 28.28 17.49
CA ALA A 360 -3.82 27.69 18.70
C ALA A 360 -3.03 28.08 19.95
N LYS A 361 -1.70 28.06 19.90
CA LYS A 361 -0.84 28.55 21.02
C LYS A 361 -0.98 30.03 21.27
N LEU A 362 -1.05 30.88 20.25
CA LEU A 362 -1.24 32.32 20.41
C LEU A 362 -2.61 32.67 21.01
N ARG A 363 -3.66 31.93 20.68
CA ARG A 363 -4.99 32.11 21.28
C ARG A 363 -5.04 31.63 22.77
N GLY A 364 -4.29 30.59 23.11
CA GLY A 364 -4.19 30.10 24.50
C GLY A 364 -3.46 31.02 25.45
N THR A 365 -2.52 31.82 24.96
CA THR A 365 -1.75 32.78 25.79
C THR A 365 -2.45 34.12 26.02
N SER A 366 -3.46 34.47 25.20
CA SER A 366 -4.16 35.77 25.31
C SER A 366 -5.25 35.83 26.38
N LEU A 367 -5.74 34.70 26.90
CA LEU A 367 -6.80 34.67 27.91
C LEU A 367 -6.31 34.61 29.37
N GLY A 368 -5.03 34.35 29.60
CA GLY A 368 -4.45 34.26 30.97
C GLY A 368 -4.11 35.59 31.64
N ASN A 369 -3.96 36.66 30.84
CA ASN A 369 -3.48 37.94 31.39
C ASN A 369 -4.55 39.02 31.67
N MET A 370 -5.84 38.72 31.49
CA MET A 370 -6.91 39.69 31.76
C MET A 370 -7.59 39.57 33.14
N PHE A 371 -7.23 38.58 33.94
CA PHE A 371 -7.87 38.39 35.26
C PHE A 371 -6.92 38.46 36.47
N GLY A 372 -5.78 39.07 36.32
CA GLY A 372 -4.80 39.19 37.39
C GLY A 372 -4.38 40.60 37.69
N SER A 373 -5.28 41.53 38.15
CA SER A 373 -4.89 42.68 38.94
C SER A 373 -6.11 43.41 39.54
N ARG A 374 -6.54 42.96 40.68
CA ARG A 374 -7.16 43.82 41.69
C ARG A 374 -6.88 43.22 43.07
N LYS A 375 -5.79 43.66 43.68
CA LYS A 375 -5.61 43.67 45.13
C LYS A 375 -5.18 45.04 45.54
N ALA A 376 -5.75 45.41 46.64
CA ALA A 376 -5.39 46.45 47.60
C ALA A 376 -6.11 47.77 47.42
N LEU A 377 -7.05 48.05 48.23
CA LEU A 377 -6.88 48.75 49.57
C LEU A 377 -8.07 48.46 50.45
#